data_b09c3dee945b45b8fa3f769e4e27e46e
#
_entry.id   b09c3dee945b45b8fa3f769e4e27e46e
#
_cell.length_a   1.000
_cell.length_b   1.000
_cell.length_c   1.000
_cell.angle_alpha   90.00
_cell.angle_beta   90.00
_cell.angle_gamma   90.00
#
_symmetry.space_group_name_H-M   'P 1'
#
loop_
_entity.id
_entity.type
_entity.pdbx_description
1 polymer ?
#
loop_
_entity_poly.entity_id
_entity_poly.type
_entity_poly.pdbx_seq_one_letter_code
_entity_poly.pdbx_strand_id
1 'polypeptide(L)'
;SFFNQAAVDVEVTEIYITLYRVAADSHIVNALISAAKNGKKVTAFIELKARFDEANNIKWSRKMREAGIKIIYSIPYIKVHSKIALITKTSGPDSLTYAILSTGNFNEVTAQFYTDHVLMTTDPFIIKELIVLFKYLQKDEKFTNKPKIKFEQLLVSQFNMNEKFEKLINQEIQKAGLKEDALIRIKVNNLEDPHMISLLYAASQAGVKVHLIVRGICCLMPGIPGISDNITVRRLVDRYLEHTRLFLFGAGDNPEVIMGSADWMVRNLHHRIEVSVSIKNLTCKKELIDYFEIQWSDNDKAVVLSPNLEQHRVSEDGQEKVNAQQKIYQYLQSRK
;
A
#
# COMPACT_ATOMS: atom_id res chain seq x y z
N SER A 1 -3.19 14.92 -15.67
CA SER A 1 -2.62 13.79 -14.90
C SER A 1 -1.31 13.32 -15.52
N PHE A 2 -0.48 12.64 -14.77
CA PHE A 2 0.81 12.12 -15.23
C PHE A 2 0.65 11.16 -16.44
N PHE A 3 -0.37 10.31 -16.43
CA PHE A 3 -0.66 9.42 -17.58
C PHE A 3 -1.08 10.19 -18.82
N ASN A 4 -1.79 11.34 -18.70
CA ASN A 4 -2.11 12.18 -19.85
C ASN A 4 -0.85 12.81 -20.45
N GLN A 5 0.09 13.27 -19.61
CA GLN A 5 1.38 13.78 -20.09
C GLN A 5 2.16 12.65 -20.78
N ALA A 6 2.23 11.46 -20.20
CA ALA A 6 2.89 10.30 -20.80
C ALA A 6 2.27 9.90 -22.14
N ALA A 7 0.97 10.10 -22.33
CA ALA A 7 0.28 9.77 -23.58
C ALA A 7 0.71 10.65 -24.77
N VAL A 8 1.02 11.93 -24.53
CA VAL A 8 1.39 12.91 -25.57
C VAL A 8 2.90 13.15 -25.69
N ASP A 9 3.68 12.79 -24.67
CA ASP A 9 5.13 12.96 -24.67
C ASP A 9 5.78 12.04 -25.71
N VAL A 10 6.46 12.60 -26.67
CA VAL A 10 7.08 11.87 -27.81
C VAL A 10 8.20 10.93 -27.38
N GLU A 11 8.85 11.21 -26.25
CA GLU A 11 9.93 10.39 -25.72
C GLU A 11 9.42 9.14 -24.99
N VAL A 12 8.15 9.13 -24.54
CA VAL A 12 7.57 7.95 -23.88
C VAL A 12 7.37 6.84 -24.90
N THR A 13 7.99 5.69 -24.65
CA THR A 13 7.98 4.53 -25.53
C THR A 13 7.17 3.36 -24.99
N GLU A 14 7.14 3.18 -23.66
CA GLU A 14 6.50 2.02 -23.05
C GLU A 14 5.81 2.34 -21.72
N ILE A 15 4.63 1.73 -21.48
CA ILE A 15 3.85 1.85 -20.24
C ILE A 15 3.42 0.45 -19.79
N TYR A 16 3.71 0.10 -18.53
CA TYR A 16 3.14 -1.03 -17.80
C TYR A 16 2.26 -0.52 -16.67
N ILE A 17 1.11 -1.14 -16.46
CA ILE A 17 0.20 -0.76 -15.36
C ILE A 17 -0.64 -1.94 -14.87
N THR A 18 -0.91 -1.99 -13.57
CA THR A 18 -1.91 -2.89 -12.99
C THR A 18 -3.22 -2.14 -12.75
N LEU A 19 -4.35 -2.73 -13.15
CA LEU A 19 -5.69 -2.15 -13.00
C LEU A 19 -6.58 -3.15 -12.26
N TYR A 20 -7.00 -2.77 -11.04
CA TYR A 20 -7.89 -3.58 -10.21
C TYR A 20 -9.33 -3.09 -10.26
N ARG A 21 -9.55 -1.82 -9.95
CA ARG A 21 -10.83 -1.11 -10.04
C ARG A 21 -10.66 0.12 -10.88
N VAL A 22 -11.43 0.19 -11.97
CA VAL A 22 -11.37 1.29 -12.94
C VAL A 22 -12.66 2.10 -12.83
N ALA A 23 -12.58 3.42 -12.91
CA ALA A 23 -13.77 4.27 -12.94
C ALA A 23 -14.63 3.95 -14.19
N ALA A 24 -15.95 4.16 -14.08
CA ALA A 24 -16.88 3.90 -15.17
C ALA A 24 -16.56 4.76 -16.41
N ASP A 25 -16.09 5.99 -16.19
CA ASP A 25 -15.56 6.91 -17.22
C ASP A 25 -14.12 7.30 -16.81
N SER A 26 -13.17 6.38 -17.06
CA SER A 26 -11.80 6.53 -16.58
C SER A 26 -10.95 7.40 -17.48
N HIS A 27 -10.50 8.55 -16.95
CA HIS A 27 -9.48 9.39 -17.59
C HIS A 27 -8.12 8.67 -17.71
N ILE A 28 -7.78 7.81 -16.73
CA ILE A 28 -6.54 7.04 -16.76
C ILE A 28 -6.57 6.05 -17.93
N VAL A 29 -7.65 5.27 -18.08
CA VAL A 29 -7.77 4.32 -19.19
C VAL A 29 -7.83 5.04 -20.54
N ASN A 30 -8.52 6.18 -20.63
CA ASN A 30 -8.52 7.00 -21.85
C ASN A 30 -7.12 7.52 -22.18
N ALA A 31 -6.29 7.89 -21.18
CA ALA A 31 -4.90 8.26 -21.39
C ALA A 31 -4.06 7.08 -21.93
N LEU A 32 -4.27 5.85 -21.42
CA LEU A 32 -3.60 4.65 -21.91
C LEU A 32 -4.00 4.33 -23.35
N ILE A 33 -5.27 4.48 -23.70
CA ILE A 33 -5.79 4.32 -25.08
C ILE A 33 -5.14 5.36 -26.01
N SER A 34 -5.06 6.63 -25.57
CA SER A 34 -4.39 7.69 -26.34
C SER A 34 -2.90 7.40 -26.51
N ALA A 35 -2.22 6.90 -25.47
CA ALA A 35 -0.82 6.50 -25.55
C ALA A 35 -0.60 5.41 -26.62
N ALA A 36 -1.43 4.37 -26.62
CA ALA A 36 -1.34 3.29 -27.59
C ALA A 36 -1.59 3.79 -29.03
N LYS A 37 -2.62 4.64 -29.21
CA LYS A 37 -2.89 5.28 -30.53
C LYS A 37 -1.76 6.19 -30.99
N ASN A 38 -0.99 6.79 -30.07
CA ASN A 38 0.22 7.57 -30.35
C ASN A 38 1.48 6.69 -30.54
N GLY A 39 1.32 5.37 -30.76
CA GLY A 39 2.39 4.44 -31.10
C GLY A 39 3.20 3.91 -29.90
N LYS A 40 2.79 4.18 -28.65
CA LYS A 40 3.49 3.69 -27.46
C LYS A 40 3.11 2.24 -27.17
N LYS A 41 4.05 1.44 -26.67
CA LYS A 41 3.77 0.08 -26.18
C LYS A 41 3.09 0.17 -24.83
N VAL A 42 1.83 -0.23 -24.73
CA VAL A 42 1.09 -0.25 -23.48
C VAL A 42 0.72 -1.68 -23.12
N THR A 43 1.05 -2.09 -21.90
CA THR A 43 0.67 -3.38 -21.30
C THR A 43 -0.12 -3.14 -20.02
N ALA A 44 -1.38 -3.56 -20.00
CA ALA A 44 -2.27 -3.43 -18.85
C ALA A 44 -2.59 -4.81 -18.25
N PHE A 45 -2.36 -4.94 -16.95
CA PHE A 45 -2.72 -6.12 -16.17
C PHE A 45 -4.07 -5.87 -15.51
N ILE A 46 -5.09 -6.63 -15.88
CA ILE A 46 -6.47 -6.40 -15.45
C ILE A 46 -6.98 -7.55 -14.61
N GLU A 47 -7.47 -7.23 -13.42
CA GLU A 47 -8.19 -8.15 -12.57
C GLU A 47 -9.67 -8.20 -12.98
N LEU A 48 -10.08 -9.28 -13.68
CA LEU A 48 -11.47 -9.43 -14.12
C LEU A 48 -12.44 -9.72 -12.97
N LYS A 49 -11.96 -10.40 -11.91
CA LYS A 49 -12.78 -10.77 -10.74
C LYS A 49 -12.74 -9.74 -9.62
N ALA A 50 -12.60 -8.45 -9.96
CA ALA A 50 -12.74 -7.36 -9.00
C ALA A 50 -14.22 -7.24 -8.61
N ARG A 51 -14.54 -7.60 -7.36
CA ARG A 51 -15.92 -7.68 -6.86
C ARG A 51 -16.68 -6.37 -7.11
N PHE A 52 -17.84 -6.44 -7.77
CA PHE A 52 -18.71 -5.35 -8.22
C PHE A 52 -18.22 -4.53 -9.42
N ASP A 53 -17.04 -4.81 -9.97
CA ASP A 53 -16.47 -4.07 -11.10
C ASP A 53 -16.24 -4.95 -12.33
N GLU A 54 -16.70 -6.22 -12.31
CA GLU A 54 -16.44 -7.22 -13.35
C GLU A 54 -16.89 -6.74 -14.72
N ALA A 55 -18.14 -6.28 -14.85
CA ALA A 55 -18.70 -5.82 -16.13
C ALA A 55 -17.95 -4.59 -16.67
N ASN A 56 -17.59 -3.66 -15.78
CA ASN A 56 -16.84 -2.46 -16.13
C ASN A 56 -15.40 -2.81 -16.60
N ASN A 57 -14.72 -3.70 -15.89
CA ASN A 57 -13.38 -4.14 -16.26
C ASN A 57 -13.38 -4.91 -17.60
N ILE A 58 -14.42 -5.70 -17.90
CA ILE A 58 -14.59 -6.37 -19.20
C ILE A 58 -14.79 -5.32 -20.31
N LYS A 59 -15.68 -4.33 -20.11
CA LYS A 59 -15.93 -3.25 -21.06
C LYS A 59 -14.64 -2.50 -21.41
N TRP A 60 -13.87 -2.09 -20.39
CA TRP A 60 -12.62 -1.38 -20.58
C TRP A 60 -11.54 -2.24 -21.22
N SER A 61 -11.44 -3.52 -20.87
CA SER A 61 -10.45 -4.41 -21.48
C SER A 61 -10.68 -4.60 -22.98
N ARG A 62 -11.94 -4.63 -23.42
CA ARG A 62 -12.29 -4.66 -24.87
C ARG A 62 -11.82 -3.38 -25.56
N LYS A 63 -12.19 -2.20 -25.04
CA LYS A 63 -11.79 -0.91 -25.63
C LYS A 63 -10.27 -0.72 -25.70
N MET A 64 -9.56 -1.13 -24.65
CA MET A 64 -8.10 -1.07 -24.62
C MET A 64 -7.48 -2.00 -25.65
N ARG A 65 -8.01 -3.23 -25.80
CA ARG A 65 -7.52 -4.17 -26.81
C ARG A 65 -7.75 -3.66 -28.25
N GLU A 66 -8.92 -3.08 -28.52
CA GLU A 66 -9.24 -2.44 -29.80
C GLU A 66 -8.28 -1.28 -30.13
N ALA A 67 -7.74 -0.61 -29.13
CA ALA A 67 -6.73 0.44 -29.27
C ALA A 67 -5.28 -0.08 -29.39
N GLY A 68 -5.07 -1.41 -29.40
CA GLY A 68 -3.75 -2.02 -29.53
C GLY A 68 -3.00 -2.23 -28.21
N ILE A 69 -3.65 -2.05 -27.06
CA ILE A 69 -3.05 -2.32 -25.74
C ILE A 69 -2.96 -3.83 -25.51
N LYS A 70 -1.79 -4.30 -25.09
CA LYS A 70 -1.59 -5.67 -24.64
C LYS A 70 -2.28 -5.86 -23.29
N ILE A 71 -3.34 -6.68 -23.26
CA ILE A 71 -4.07 -7.00 -22.04
C ILE A 71 -3.57 -8.34 -21.49
N ILE A 72 -3.16 -8.31 -20.23
CA ILE A 72 -2.84 -9.51 -19.44
C ILE A 72 -3.90 -9.63 -18.34
N TYR A 73 -4.56 -10.75 -18.30
CA TYR A 73 -5.51 -11.05 -17.24
C TYR A 73 -4.79 -11.69 -16.05
N SER A 74 -5.34 -11.48 -14.87
CA SER A 74 -4.81 -12.11 -13.66
C SER A 74 -4.78 -13.62 -13.79
N ILE A 75 -3.77 -14.19 -13.17
CA ILE A 75 -3.52 -15.63 -13.17
C ILE A 75 -4.64 -16.34 -12.41
N PRO A 76 -5.11 -17.51 -12.87
CA PRO A 76 -6.09 -18.28 -12.14
C PRO A 76 -5.67 -18.49 -10.67
N TYR A 77 -6.60 -18.25 -9.75
CA TYR A 77 -6.44 -18.41 -8.29
C TYR A 77 -5.59 -17.34 -7.57
N ILE A 78 -4.88 -16.45 -8.27
CA ILE A 78 -4.12 -15.34 -7.63
C ILE A 78 -4.57 -14.01 -8.22
N LYS A 79 -5.20 -13.18 -7.39
CA LYS A 79 -5.63 -11.84 -7.80
C LYS A 79 -4.47 -10.85 -7.76
N VAL A 80 -4.28 -10.08 -8.83
CA VAL A 80 -3.33 -8.97 -8.83
C VAL A 80 -4.01 -7.75 -8.20
N HIS A 81 -3.60 -7.43 -6.96
CA HIS A 81 -4.17 -6.32 -6.20
C HIS A 81 -3.18 -5.17 -5.98
N SER A 82 -1.93 -5.32 -6.42
CA SER A 82 -0.94 -4.24 -6.43
C SER A 82 -1.38 -3.06 -7.32
N LYS A 83 -0.94 -1.86 -6.98
CA LYS A 83 -1.19 -0.63 -7.74
C LYS A 83 0.15 -0.05 -8.13
N ILE A 84 0.68 -0.57 -9.24
CA ILE A 84 2.01 -0.27 -9.75
C ILE A 84 1.95 0.09 -11.23
N ALA A 85 2.82 1.01 -11.65
CA ALA A 85 3.03 1.32 -13.05
C ALA A 85 4.49 1.63 -13.32
N LEU A 86 4.92 1.40 -14.57
CA LEU A 86 6.20 1.85 -15.12
C LEU A 86 5.92 2.66 -16.37
N ILE A 87 6.61 3.80 -16.52
CA ILE A 87 6.56 4.63 -17.73
C ILE A 87 8.00 4.88 -18.14
N THR A 88 8.35 4.37 -19.33
CA THR A 88 9.71 4.48 -19.87
C THR A 88 9.75 5.53 -20.96
N LYS A 89 10.68 6.48 -20.83
CA LYS A 89 11.11 7.43 -21.85
C LYS A 89 12.41 6.94 -22.46
N THR A 90 12.55 7.13 -23.77
CA THR A 90 13.80 6.85 -24.49
C THR A 90 14.14 8.04 -25.37
N SER A 91 15.29 8.65 -25.13
CA SER A 91 15.81 9.78 -25.90
C SER A 91 17.21 9.41 -26.39
N GLY A 92 17.33 9.03 -27.66
CA GLY A 92 18.58 8.50 -28.22
C GLY A 92 19.05 7.22 -27.50
N PRO A 93 20.31 7.18 -27.01
CA PRO A 93 20.85 6.03 -26.27
C PRO A 93 20.35 5.95 -24.82
N ASP A 94 19.78 7.03 -24.28
CA ASP A 94 19.39 7.13 -22.88
C ASP A 94 17.94 6.66 -22.66
N SER A 95 17.73 5.99 -21.55
CA SER A 95 16.41 5.52 -21.13
C SER A 95 16.17 5.91 -19.68
N LEU A 96 15.06 6.58 -19.42
CA LEU A 96 14.60 6.94 -18.09
C LEU A 96 13.26 6.29 -17.80
N THR A 97 13.18 5.51 -16.73
CA THR A 97 11.92 4.88 -16.32
C THR A 97 11.43 5.51 -15.02
N TYR A 98 10.14 5.82 -14.99
CA TYR A 98 9.43 6.26 -13.78
C TYR A 98 8.63 5.07 -13.23
N ALA A 99 8.82 4.76 -11.97
CA ALA A 99 8.01 3.80 -11.24
C ALA A 99 6.96 4.53 -10.40
N ILE A 100 5.74 4.00 -10.38
CA ILE A 100 4.63 4.49 -9.57
C ILE A 100 4.15 3.31 -8.71
N LEU A 101 4.14 3.52 -7.39
CA LEU A 101 3.62 2.55 -6.41
C LEU A 101 2.60 3.26 -5.53
N SER A 102 1.38 2.73 -5.47
CA SER A 102 0.28 3.36 -4.75
C SER A 102 -0.35 2.43 -3.71
N THR A 103 -0.81 3.01 -2.61
CA THR A 103 -1.67 2.30 -1.64
C THR A 103 -3.09 2.15 -2.17
N GLY A 104 -3.54 3.08 -3.01
CA GLY A 104 -4.87 3.14 -3.62
C GLY A 104 -4.92 2.78 -5.09
N ASN A 105 -6.13 2.48 -5.57
CA ASN A 105 -6.36 2.15 -6.97
C ASN A 105 -6.10 3.34 -7.90
N PHE A 106 -5.68 3.05 -9.14
CA PHE A 106 -5.68 4.03 -10.23
C PHE A 106 -7.12 4.31 -10.68
N ASN A 107 -7.86 5.01 -9.83
CA ASN A 107 -9.27 5.31 -9.99
C ASN A 107 -9.54 6.73 -9.47
N GLU A 108 -9.78 7.65 -10.39
CA GLU A 108 -9.96 9.07 -10.15
C GLU A 108 -11.23 9.41 -9.38
N VAL A 109 -12.24 8.54 -9.39
CA VAL A 109 -13.46 8.72 -8.61
C VAL A 109 -13.19 8.43 -7.14
N THR A 110 -12.59 7.27 -6.84
CA THR A 110 -12.29 6.93 -5.44
C THR A 110 -11.20 7.84 -4.85
N ALA A 111 -10.28 8.35 -5.67
CA ALA A 111 -9.24 9.29 -5.24
C ALA A 111 -9.78 10.63 -4.69
N GLN A 112 -11.05 10.97 -4.96
CA GLN A 112 -11.66 12.19 -4.43
C GLN A 112 -12.05 12.08 -2.95
N PHE A 113 -12.20 10.87 -2.44
CA PHE A 113 -12.65 10.62 -1.06
C PHE A 113 -11.91 9.51 -0.32
N TYR A 114 -10.88 8.90 -0.93
CA TYR A 114 -9.95 7.99 -0.26
C TYR A 114 -8.66 8.73 0.08
N THR A 115 -8.12 8.47 1.26
CA THR A 115 -6.77 8.94 1.60
C THR A 115 -5.76 7.87 1.20
N ASP A 116 -4.93 8.18 0.23
CA ASP A 116 -3.92 7.27 -0.29
C ASP A 116 -2.58 7.99 -0.49
N HIS A 117 -1.50 7.22 -0.51
CA HIS A 117 -0.16 7.69 -0.85
C HIS A 117 0.32 7.07 -2.16
N VAL A 118 1.04 7.87 -2.93
CA VAL A 118 1.66 7.44 -4.19
C VAL A 118 3.14 7.80 -4.15
N LEU A 119 3.99 6.79 -4.24
CA LEU A 119 5.42 6.98 -4.48
C LEU A 119 5.67 7.03 -5.98
N MET A 120 6.31 8.12 -6.43
CA MET A 120 6.87 8.22 -7.78
C MET A 120 8.38 8.28 -7.65
N THR A 121 9.09 7.41 -8.36
CA THR A 121 10.54 7.30 -8.23
C THR A 121 11.20 6.88 -9.54
N THR A 122 12.47 7.26 -9.68
CA THR A 122 13.39 6.79 -10.73
C THR A 122 14.49 5.88 -10.16
N ASP A 123 14.33 5.38 -8.93
CA ASP A 123 15.29 4.47 -8.31
C ASP A 123 15.48 3.20 -9.16
N PRO A 124 16.69 2.96 -9.68
CA PRO A 124 16.95 1.86 -10.62
C PRO A 124 16.77 0.48 -9.98
N PHE A 125 16.95 0.34 -8.67
CA PHE A 125 16.78 -0.93 -7.98
C PHE A 125 15.29 -1.28 -7.86
N ILE A 126 14.44 -0.32 -7.51
CA ILE A 126 12.97 -0.48 -7.46
C ILE A 126 12.46 -0.80 -8.88
N ILE A 127 12.90 -0.05 -9.89
CA ILE A 127 12.50 -0.24 -11.29
C ILE A 127 12.87 -1.63 -11.78
N LYS A 128 14.10 -2.09 -11.52
CA LYS A 128 14.56 -3.43 -11.90
C LYS A 128 13.67 -4.52 -11.31
N GLU A 129 13.31 -4.41 -10.05
CA GLU A 129 12.45 -5.39 -9.38
C GLU A 129 11.01 -5.34 -9.91
N LEU A 130 10.46 -4.16 -10.21
CA LEU A 130 9.15 -4.02 -10.85
C LEU A 130 9.14 -4.63 -12.25
N ILE A 131 10.20 -4.45 -13.05
CA ILE A 131 10.33 -5.10 -14.36
C ILE A 131 10.30 -6.63 -14.21
N VAL A 132 11.02 -7.17 -13.22
CA VAL A 132 11.00 -8.62 -12.92
C VAL A 132 9.60 -9.08 -12.54
N LEU A 133 8.90 -8.30 -11.69
CA LEU A 133 7.52 -8.61 -11.30
C LEU A 133 6.57 -8.56 -12.49
N PHE A 134 6.62 -7.53 -13.34
CA PHE A 134 5.79 -7.44 -14.54
C PHE A 134 6.07 -8.58 -15.53
N LYS A 135 7.34 -8.99 -15.70
CA LYS A 135 7.69 -10.17 -16.51
C LYS A 135 7.10 -11.45 -15.92
N TYR A 136 7.13 -11.60 -14.60
CA TYR A 136 6.52 -12.73 -13.91
C TYR A 136 5.00 -12.78 -14.13
N LEU A 137 4.31 -11.64 -13.99
CA LEU A 137 2.86 -11.54 -14.20
C LEU A 137 2.41 -11.83 -15.65
N GLN A 138 3.33 -11.79 -16.62
CA GLN A 138 3.04 -12.11 -18.03
C GLN A 138 3.13 -13.60 -18.36
N LYS A 139 3.65 -14.43 -17.46
CA LYS A 139 3.81 -15.87 -17.70
C LYS A 139 2.48 -16.60 -17.54
N ASP A 140 2.13 -17.39 -18.54
CA ASP A 140 0.94 -18.27 -18.51
C ASP A 140 1.16 -19.58 -17.70
N GLU A 141 2.34 -19.78 -17.14
CA GLU A 141 2.69 -21.00 -16.44
C GLU A 141 1.85 -21.16 -15.16
N LYS A 142 1.22 -22.33 -15.03
CA LYS A 142 0.53 -22.73 -13.80
C LYS A 142 1.52 -22.63 -12.64
N PHE A 143 1.13 -21.95 -11.57
CA PHE A 143 1.92 -21.68 -10.34
C PHE A 143 2.30 -22.95 -9.55
N THR A 144 2.54 -24.07 -10.20
CA THR A 144 2.95 -25.31 -9.55
C THR A 144 4.36 -25.25 -8.98
N ASN A 145 5.23 -24.41 -9.56
CA ASN A 145 6.57 -24.13 -9.02
C ASN A 145 6.76 -22.63 -8.90
N LYS A 146 6.66 -22.09 -7.70
CA LYS A 146 7.01 -20.67 -7.46
C LYS A 146 8.45 -20.42 -7.91
N PRO A 147 8.70 -19.53 -8.88
CA PRO A 147 10.07 -19.20 -9.26
C PRO A 147 10.76 -18.57 -8.06
N LYS A 148 12.04 -18.90 -7.85
CA LYS A 148 12.88 -18.29 -6.81
C LYS A 148 13.26 -16.85 -7.23
N ILE A 149 12.28 -15.95 -7.23
CA ILE A 149 12.53 -14.52 -7.45
C ILE A 149 12.87 -13.90 -6.10
N LYS A 150 13.99 -13.21 -6.03
CA LYS A 150 14.40 -12.44 -4.85
C LYS A 150 14.07 -10.97 -5.07
N PHE A 151 13.40 -10.37 -4.11
CA PHE A 151 13.15 -8.94 -4.01
C PHE A 151 13.87 -8.39 -2.78
N GLU A 152 14.59 -7.28 -2.92
CA GLU A 152 15.36 -6.63 -1.86
C GLU A 152 14.75 -5.27 -1.48
N GLN A 153 14.25 -4.53 -2.49
CA GLN A 153 13.63 -3.22 -2.33
C GLN A 153 12.11 -3.35 -2.14
N LEU A 154 11.50 -4.26 -2.87
CA LEU A 154 10.07 -4.53 -2.80
C LEU A 154 9.75 -5.65 -1.82
N LEU A 155 8.64 -5.48 -1.12
CA LEU A 155 7.96 -6.57 -0.40
C LEU A 155 6.81 -7.02 -1.28
N VAL A 156 6.91 -8.23 -1.80
CA VAL A 156 5.87 -8.79 -2.67
C VAL A 156 5.24 -9.98 -1.96
N SER A 157 3.91 -9.95 -1.78
CA SER A 157 3.18 -11.09 -1.23
C SER A 157 3.39 -12.31 -2.12
N GLN A 158 3.32 -13.51 -1.56
CA GLN A 158 3.75 -14.77 -2.19
C GLN A 158 5.27 -14.97 -2.30
N PHE A 159 6.11 -13.95 -2.09
CA PHE A 159 7.58 -14.06 -2.20
C PHE A 159 8.27 -13.81 -0.86
N ASN A 160 8.40 -12.55 -0.46
CA ASN A 160 9.21 -12.15 0.68
C ASN A 160 8.49 -11.27 1.72
N MET A 161 7.23 -10.88 1.48
CA MET A 161 6.55 -9.89 2.31
C MET A 161 6.38 -10.38 3.77
N ASN A 162 5.90 -11.61 3.97
CA ASN A 162 5.69 -12.17 5.30
C ASN A 162 7.00 -12.31 6.06
N GLU A 163 8.03 -12.89 5.44
CA GLU A 163 9.36 -13.06 6.03
C GLU A 163 9.99 -11.71 6.43
N LYS A 164 9.78 -10.68 5.60
CA LYS A 164 10.30 -9.34 5.89
C LYS A 164 9.59 -8.71 7.10
N PHE A 165 8.25 -8.80 7.18
CA PHE A 165 7.50 -8.28 8.33
C PHE A 165 7.84 -9.05 9.61
N GLU A 166 7.90 -10.37 9.56
CA GLU A 166 8.32 -11.20 10.69
C GLU A 166 9.73 -10.81 11.17
N LYS A 167 10.69 -10.65 10.26
CA LYS A 167 12.05 -10.19 10.60
C LYS A 167 12.03 -8.84 11.30
N LEU A 168 11.25 -7.87 10.83
CA LEU A 168 11.18 -6.53 11.41
C LEU A 168 10.55 -6.55 12.80
N ILE A 169 9.50 -7.35 13.01
CA ILE A 169 8.89 -7.54 14.34
C ILE A 169 9.91 -8.18 15.30
N ASN A 170 10.60 -9.24 14.86
CA ASN A 170 11.61 -9.91 15.66
C ASN A 170 12.80 -9.00 16.02
N GLN A 171 13.17 -8.05 15.15
CA GLN A 171 14.17 -7.03 15.48
C GLN A 171 13.71 -6.12 16.62
N GLU A 172 12.46 -5.70 16.64
CA GLU A 172 11.92 -4.90 17.76
C GLU A 172 11.82 -5.73 19.05
N ILE A 173 11.46 -7.02 18.98
CA ILE A 173 11.50 -7.95 20.12
C ILE A 173 12.91 -8.04 20.70
N GLN A 174 13.94 -8.17 19.85
CA GLN A 174 15.33 -8.22 20.30
C GLN A 174 15.77 -6.92 20.99
N LYS A 175 15.40 -5.75 20.45
CA LYS A 175 15.67 -4.45 21.09
C LYS A 175 15.03 -4.36 22.48
N ALA A 176 13.76 -4.73 22.59
CA ALA A 176 13.07 -4.74 23.90
C ALA A 176 13.76 -5.66 24.90
N GLY A 177 14.23 -6.84 24.46
CA GLY A 177 15.02 -7.77 25.29
C GLY A 177 16.36 -7.18 25.76
N LEU A 178 16.93 -6.26 25.01
CA LEU A 178 18.13 -5.48 25.38
C LEU A 178 17.81 -4.22 26.18
N LYS A 179 16.53 -4.00 26.52
CA LYS A 179 16.02 -2.79 27.20
C LYS A 179 16.22 -1.50 26.39
N GLU A 180 16.30 -1.61 25.08
CA GLU A 180 16.26 -0.48 24.15
C GLU A 180 14.80 -0.09 23.85
N ASP A 181 14.60 1.16 23.41
CA ASP A 181 13.29 1.61 22.98
C ASP A 181 12.83 0.87 21.72
N ALA A 182 11.74 0.12 21.85
CA ALA A 182 11.15 -0.68 20.77
C ALA A 182 9.71 -0.24 20.51
N LEU A 183 9.40 0.07 19.24
CA LEU A 183 8.10 0.60 18.84
C LEU A 183 7.69 0.09 17.46
N ILE A 184 6.50 -0.47 17.40
CA ILE A 184 5.83 -0.86 16.14
C ILE A 184 4.61 0.02 15.96
N ARG A 185 4.50 0.68 14.78
CA ARG A 185 3.34 1.50 14.40
C ARG A 185 2.80 1.00 13.07
N ILE A 186 1.53 0.61 13.04
CA ILE A 186 0.92 0.02 11.84
C ILE A 186 -0.42 0.69 11.57
N LYS A 187 -0.63 1.12 10.33
CA LYS A 187 -1.92 1.55 9.81
C LYS A 187 -2.34 0.62 8.68
N VAL A 188 -3.48 -0.04 8.85
CA VAL A 188 -4.08 -0.92 7.85
C VAL A 188 -5.60 -0.75 7.85
N ASN A 189 -6.26 -1.19 6.78
CA ASN A 189 -7.72 -1.21 6.80
C ASN A 189 -8.25 -2.40 7.61
N ASN A 190 -7.59 -3.56 7.52
CA ASN A 190 -8.00 -4.78 8.21
C ASN A 190 -6.78 -5.53 8.75
N LEU A 191 -6.94 -6.11 9.93
CA LEU A 191 -5.99 -6.98 10.62
C LEU A 191 -6.69 -8.30 10.97
N GLU A 192 -6.34 -9.39 10.25
CA GLU A 192 -7.04 -10.68 10.38
C GLU A 192 -6.09 -11.87 10.25
N ASP A 193 -4.87 -11.68 9.74
CA ASP A 193 -3.91 -12.77 9.59
C ASP A 193 -3.44 -13.31 10.95
N PRO A 194 -3.68 -14.61 11.27
CA PRO A 194 -3.38 -15.16 12.59
C PRO A 194 -1.88 -15.15 12.91
N HIS A 195 -1.03 -15.34 11.90
CA HIS A 195 0.42 -15.36 12.10
C HIS A 195 0.94 -13.97 12.48
N MET A 196 0.51 -12.93 11.77
CA MET A 196 0.89 -11.55 12.09
C MET A 196 0.36 -11.10 13.45
N ILE A 197 -0.87 -11.51 13.81
CA ILE A 197 -1.45 -11.23 15.14
C ILE A 197 -0.62 -11.92 16.24
N SER A 198 -0.24 -13.18 16.05
CA SER A 198 0.60 -13.92 17.00
C SER A 198 1.96 -13.25 17.20
N LEU A 199 2.59 -12.75 16.14
CA LEU A 199 3.84 -12.00 16.22
C LEU A 199 3.68 -10.67 16.99
N LEU A 200 2.57 -9.95 16.80
CA LEU A 200 2.29 -8.73 17.58
C LEU A 200 2.06 -9.03 19.07
N TYR A 201 1.41 -10.14 19.40
CA TYR A 201 1.29 -10.57 20.80
C TYR A 201 2.66 -10.91 21.41
N ALA A 202 3.50 -11.65 20.67
CA ALA A 202 4.87 -11.95 21.12
C ALA A 202 5.69 -10.65 21.31
N ALA A 203 5.55 -9.67 20.42
CA ALA A 203 6.19 -8.37 20.57
C ALA A 203 5.72 -7.63 21.84
N SER A 204 4.42 -7.61 22.10
CA SER A 204 3.86 -7.02 23.33
C SER A 204 4.38 -7.70 24.59
N GLN A 205 4.40 -9.03 24.62
CA GLN A 205 4.94 -9.81 25.76
C GLN A 205 6.42 -9.56 26.00
N ALA A 206 7.18 -9.27 24.96
CA ALA A 206 8.59 -8.87 25.05
C ALA A 206 8.81 -7.42 25.51
N GLY A 207 7.74 -6.61 25.66
CA GLY A 207 7.81 -5.22 26.08
C GLY A 207 7.83 -4.19 24.94
N VAL A 208 7.65 -4.61 23.68
CA VAL A 208 7.54 -3.70 22.53
C VAL A 208 6.22 -2.93 22.61
N LYS A 209 6.25 -1.61 22.49
CA LYS A 209 5.04 -0.78 22.32
C LYS A 209 4.49 -0.99 20.90
N VAL A 210 3.19 -1.25 20.79
CA VAL A 210 2.53 -1.51 19.49
C VAL A 210 1.33 -0.57 19.35
N HIS A 211 1.40 0.33 18.38
CA HIS A 211 0.36 1.29 18.04
C HIS A 211 -0.29 0.91 16.70
N LEU A 212 -1.56 0.57 16.73
CA LEU A 212 -2.31 0.12 15.55
C LEU A 212 -3.43 1.10 15.22
N ILE A 213 -3.52 1.51 13.95
CA ILE A 213 -4.68 2.19 13.38
C ILE A 213 -5.37 1.21 12.43
N VAL A 214 -6.51 0.65 12.85
CA VAL A 214 -7.26 -0.37 12.09
C VAL A 214 -8.68 0.11 11.85
N ARG A 215 -8.98 0.53 10.63
CA ARG A 215 -10.27 1.14 10.27
C ARG A 215 -11.43 0.13 10.26
N GLY A 216 -11.19 -1.07 9.76
CA GLY A 216 -12.22 -2.10 9.53
C GLY A 216 -12.10 -3.29 10.49
N ILE A 217 -11.99 -4.50 9.95
CA ILE A 217 -11.89 -5.75 10.72
C ILE A 217 -10.60 -5.74 11.53
N CYS A 218 -10.71 -6.01 12.81
CA CYS A 218 -9.59 -6.22 13.72
C CYS A 218 -9.86 -7.50 14.53
N CYS A 219 -9.10 -8.56 14.27
CA CYS A 219 -9.18 -9.83 15.02
C CYS A 219 -8.18 -9.89 16.17
N LEU A 220 -7.35 -8.84 16.35
CA LEU A 220 -6.45 -8.72 17.50
C LEU A 220 -7.22 -8.08 18.66
N MET A 221 -7.07 -8.64 19.87
CA MET A 221 -7.63 -8.13 21.12
C MET A 221 -6.54 -7.36 21.88
N PRO A 222 -6.65 -6.02 22.00
CA PRO A 222 -5.66 -5.21 22.74
C PRO A 222 -5.91 -5.26 24.25
N GLY A 223 -4.88 -4.95 25.05
CA GLY A 223 -5.01 -4.72 26.51
C GLY A 223 -5.36 -5.97 27.32
N ILE A 224 -5.15 -7.18 26.79
CA ILE A 224 -5.30 -8.43 27.56
C ILE A 224 -4.09 -8.60 28.48
N PRO A 225 -4.27 -8.69 29.83
CA PRO A 225 -3.18 -8.82 30.76
C PRO A 225 -2.24 -10.00 30.44
N GLY A 226 -0.94 -9.73 30.41
CA GLY A 226 0.11 -10.70 30.12
C GLY A 226 0.22 -11.12 28.65
N ILE A 227 -0.63 -10.60 27.76
CA ILE A 227 -0.64 -10.93 26.34
C ILE A 227 -0.45 -9.70 25.46
N SER A 228 -1.29 -8.70 25.64
CA SER A 228 -1.33 -7.52 24.79
C SER A 228 -1.37 -6.19 25.56
N ASP A 229 -0.75 -6.16 26.74
CA ASP A 229 -0.67 -4.98 27.61
C ASP A 229 -0.06 -3.76 26.89
N ASN A 230 0.89 -4.01 25.97
CA ASN A 230 1.60 -2.98 25.26
C ASN A 230 1.00 -2.67 23.87
N ILE A 231 -0.17 -3.23 23.54
CA ILE A 231 -0.86 -2.99 22.28
C ILE A 231 -2.02 -2.03 22.49
N THR A 232 -2.01 -0.94 21.73
CA THR A 232 -3.14 -0.03 21.63
C THR A 232 -3.67 -0.04 20.19
N VAL A 233 -4.98 -0.22 20.04
CA VAL A 233 -5.66 -0.18 18.74
C VAL A 233 -6.59 1.02 18.69
N ARG A 234 -6.38 1.90 17.72
CA ARG A 234 -7.28 3.01 17.39
C ARG A 234 -8.02 2.73 16.09
N ARG A 235 -9.24 3.19 16.00
CA ARG A 235 -10.03 3.19 14.75
C ARG A 235 -10.36 4.64 14.41
N LEU A 236 -10.05 5.02 13.17
CA LEU A 236 -10.31 6.34 12.65
C LEU A 236 -11.25 6.24 11.45
N VAL A 237 -12.45 6.83 11.60
CA VAL A 237 -13.46 6.96 10.53
C VAL A 237 -13.93 8.40 10.52
N ASP A 238 -13.74 9.09 9.40
CA ASP A 238 -14.10 10.49 9.25
C ASP A 238 -14.60 10.74 7.80
N ARG A 239 -14.61 11.97 7.36
CA ARG A 239 -15.12 12.44 6.06
C ARG A 239 -14.51 11.69 4.88
N TYR A 240 -13.18 11.50 4.89
CA TYR A 240 -12.45 10.74 3.87
C TYR A 240 -12.20 9.33 4.37
N LEU A 241 -12.27 8.35 3.45
CA LEU A 241 -11.99 6.96 3.77
C LEU A 241 -10.49 6.78 3.98
N GLU A 242 -10.10 6.44 5.20
CA GLU A 242 -8.72 6.12 5.55
C GLU A 242 -8.29 4.81 4.87
N HIS A 243 -7.43 4.91 3.84
CA HIS A 243 -7.13 3.77 2.96
C HIS A 243 -5.64 3.44 2.86
N THR A 244 -4.77 4.35 3.21
CA THR A 244 -3.32 4.12 3.26
C THR A 244 -2.96 2.95 4.15
N ARG A 245 -1.99 2.11 3.71
CA ARG A 245 -1.33 1.10 4.54
C ARG A 245 0.10 1.55 4.76
N LEU A 246 0.48 1.60 6.03
CA LEU A 246 1.75 2.12 6.47
C LEU A 246 2.26 1.29 7.65
N PHE A 247 3.54 0.94 7.61
CA PHE A 247 4.20 0.12 8.62
C PHE A 247 5.51 0.81 9.02
N LEU A 248 5.67 1.07 10.31
CA LEU A 248 6.85 1.72 10.88
C LEU A 248 7.42 0.84 11.99
N PHE A 249 8.68 0.48 11.86
CA PHE A 249 9.39 -0.35 12.84
C PHE A 249 10.59 0.43 13.39
N GLY A 250 10.64 0.60 14.68
CA GLY A 250 11.65 1.36 15.40
C GLY A 250 11.10 2.59 16.12
N ALA A 251 11.72 2.89 17.25
CA ALA A 251 11.58 4.13 17.98
C ALA A 251 12.50 5.23 17.40
N GLY A 252 12.32 6.47 17.83
CA GLY A 252 13.14 7.62 17.41
C GLY A 252 12.84 8.12 16.00
N ASP A 253 13.79 8.90 15.45
CA ASP A 253 13.56 9.73 14.26
C ASP A 253 13.77 8.99 12.92
N ASN A 254 14.30 7.78 12.93
CA ASN A 254 14.61 7.06 11.70
C ASN A 254 14.13 5.58 11.72
N PRO A 255 12.85 5.31 11.93
CA PRO A 255 12.30 3.98 11.83
C PRO A 255 12.42 3.43 10.40
N GLU A 256 12.31 2.11 10.24
CA GLU A 256 12.01 1.54 8.94
C GLU A 256 10.57 1.88 8.57
N VAL A 257 10.35 2.52 7.42
CA VAL A 257 9.02 2.95 6.94
C VAL A 257 8.69 2.25 5.65
N ILE A 258 7.56 1.53 5.64
CA ILE A 258 7.08 0.76 4.50
C ILE A 258 5.65 1.22 4.17
N MET A 259 5.38 1.49 2.89
CA MET A 259 4.02 1.73 2.39
C MET A 259 3.64 0.70 1.33
N GLY A 260 2.36 0.41 1.19
CA GLY A 260 1.93 -0.54 0.15
C GLY A 260 0.44 -0.79 0.05
N SER A 261 0.10 -1.84 -0.71
CA SER A 261 -1.29 -2.18 -1.02
C SER A 261 -1.90 -3.25 -0.11
N ALA A 262 -1.09 -3.93 0.71
CA ALA A 262 -1.54 -5.05 1.53
C ALA A 262 -2.14 -4.62 2.87
N ASP A 263 -3.32 -5.16 3.18
CA ASP A 263 -3.76 -5.31 4.57
C ASP A 263 -3.12 -6.58 5.17
N TRP A 264 -3.06 -6.69 6.48
CA TRP A 264 -2.65 -7.93 7.14
C TRP A 264 -3.84 -8.89 7.29
N MET A 265 -4.24 -9.45 6.16
CA MET A 265 -5.26 -10.47 6.03
C MET A 265 -4.70 -11.69 5.27
N VAL A 266 -5.16 -12.88 5.59
CA VAL A 266 -4.77 -14.13 4.90
C VAL A 266 -4.88 -13.98 3.38
N ARG A 267 -5.98 -13.41 2.89
CA ARG A 267 -6.17 -13.20 1.44
C ARG A 267 -5.13 -12.29 0.80
N ASN A 268 -4.67 -11.22 1.51
CA ASN A 268 -3.68 -10.28 0.99
C ASN A 268 -2.27 -10.89 1.01
N LEU A 269 -1.92 -11.53 2.11
CA LEU A 269 -0.58 -12.05 2.33
C LEU A 269 -0.33 -13.39 1.58
N HIS A 270 -1.38 -14.20 1.35
CA HIS A 270 -1.23 -15.58 0.84
C HIS A 270 -1.94 -15.87 -0.49
N HIS A 271 -2.93 -15.05 -0.92
CA HIS A 271 -3.76 -15.35 -2.10
C HIS A 271 -3.84 -14.21 -3.13
N ARG A 272 -3.02 -13.17 -2.97
CA ARG A 272 -2.94 -12.03 -3.87
C ARG A 272 -1.51 -11.69 -4.23
N ILE A 273 -1.33 -10.93 -5.29
CA ILE A 273 -0.11 -10.17 -5.53
C ILE A 273 -0.34 -8.76 -4.99
N GLU A 274 0.30 -8.48 -3.88
CA GLU A 274 0.40 -7.17 -3.25
C GLU A 274 1.84 -6.69 -3.33
N VAL A 275 2.04 -5.38 -3.35
CA VAL A 275 3.37 -4.78 -3.37
C VAL A 275 3.45 -3.70 -2.29
N SER A 276 4.50 -3.76 -1.51
CA SER A 276 4.92 -2.71 -0.59
C SER A 276 6.37 -2.34 -0.88
N VAL A 277 6.78 -1.15 -0.44
CA VAL A 277 8.12 -0.62 -0.67
C VAL A 277 8.64 0.10 0.57
N SER A 278 9.92 -0.13 0.88
CA SER A 278 10.63 0.62 1.93
C SER A 278 10.96 2.03 1.45
N ILE A 279 10.61 3.04 2.24
CA ILE A 279 10.84 4.46 1.93
C ILE A 279 12.20 4.87 2.46
N LYS A 280 13.15 5.11 1.55
CA LYS A 280 14.54 5.49 1.90
C LYS A 280 14.79 6.99 1.89
N ASN A 281 14.06 7.75 1.05
CA ASN A 281 14.19 9.20 1.01
C ASN A 281 13.72 9.81 2.34
N LEU A 282 14.60 10.56 3.01
CA LEU A 282 14.35 11.09 4.35
C LEU A 282 13.15 12.04 4.41
N THR A 283 12.95 12.86 3.37
CA THR A 283 11.82 13.79 3.30
C THR A 283 10.49 13.06 3.20
N CYS A 284 10.40 12.07 2.31
CA CYS A 284 9.21 11.21 2.16
C CYS A 284 8.97 10.39 3.43
N LYS A 285 10.05 9.85 4.02
CA LYS A 285 9.98 9.09 5.27
C LYS A 285 9.39 9.94 6.40
N LYS A 286 9.93 11.16 6.58
CA LYS A 286 9.41 12.10 7.59
C LYS A 286 7.94 12.42 7.36
N GLU A 287 7.52 12.67 6.13
CA GLU A 287 6.12 12.94 5.80
C GLU A 287 5.19 11.80 6.23
N LEU A 288 5.59 10.55 5.98
CA LEU A 288 4.80 9.39 6.36
C LEU A 288 4.78 9.15 7.88
N ILE A 289 5.89 9.44 8.57
CA ILE A 289 5.93 9.43 10.05
C ILE A 289 4.98 10.50 10.60
N ASP A 290 5.10 11.73 10.15
CA ASP A 290 4.26 12.84 10.59
C ASP A 290 2.77 12.56 10.31
N TYR A 291 2.45 11.97 9.15
CA TYR A 291 1.11 11.53 8.79
C TYR A 291 0.55 10.51 9.80
N PHE A 292 1.35 9.51 10.18
CA PHE A 292 0.93 8.53 11.18
C PHE A 292 0.71 9.18 12.54
N GLU A 293 1.65 10.02 13.00
CA GLU A 293 1.58 10.69 14.31
C GLU A 293 0.40 11.66 14.41
N ILE A 294 0.10 12.38 13.33
CA ILE A 294 -1.11 13.24 13.29
C ILE A 294 -2.37 12.37 13.44
N GLN A 295 -2.45 11.23 12.77
CA GLN A 295 -3.59 10.33 12.90
C GLN A 295 -3.65 9.67 14.30
N TRP A 296 -2.50 9.35 14.86
CA TRP A 296 -2.41 8.81 16.22
C TRP A 296 -2.83 9.84 17.26
N SER A 297 -2.63 11.12 17.01
CA SER A 297 -3.03 12.19 17.92
C SER A 297 -4.53 12.56 17.86
N ASP A 298 -5.30 12.00 16.90
CA ASP A 298 -6.72 12.30 16.78
C ASP A 298 -7.49 11.93 18.03
N ASN A 299 -8.23 12.90 18.59
CA ASN A 299 -9.12 12.72 19.72
C ASN A 299 -10.55 13.21 19.43
N ASP A 300 -10.84 13.65 18.18
CA ASP A 300 -12.18 14.08 17.75
C ASP A 300 -12.98 12.93 17.14
N LYS A 301 -12.36 12.14 16.25
CA LYS A 301 -12.99 11.07 15.49
C LYS A 301 -12.47 9.68 15.85
N ALA A 302 -11.24 9.58 16.35
CA ALA A 302 -10.68 8.30 16.73
C ALA A 302 -11.37 7.70 17.96
N VAL A 303 -11.49 6.37 17.94
CA VAL A 303 -11.89 5.56 19.09
C VAL A 303 -10.78 4.55 19.40
N VAL A 304 -10.65 4.19 20.69
CA VAL A 304 -9.77 3.10 21.15
C VAL A 304 -10.60 1.84 21.31
N LEU A 305 -10.05 0.69 20.93
CA LEU A 305 -10.65 -0.61 21.18
C LEU A 305 -10.22 -1.11 22.56
N SER A 306 -11.19 -1.56 23.35
CA SER A 306 -10.98 -2.25 24.63
C SER A 306 -10.67 -3.74 24.41
N PRO A 307 -10.31 -4.49 25.47
CA PRO A 307 -10.06 -5.93 25.39
C PRO A 307 -11.21 -6.76 24.81
N ASN A 308 -12.45 -6.34 25.01
CA ASN A 308 -13.64 -6.97 24.44
C ASN A 308 -14.07 -6.36 23.09
N LEU A 309 -13.18 -5.58 22.44
CA LEU A 309 -13.37 -4.92 21.15
C LEU A 309 -14.48 -3.85 21.13
N GLU A 310 -14.93 -3.37 22.29
CA GLU A 310 -15.79 -2.20 22.38
C GLU A 310 -15.03 -0.92 22.01
N GLN A 311 -15.75 0.07 21.50
CA GLN A 311 -15.19 1.33 21.03
C GLN A 311 -15.40 2.41 22.08
N HIS A 312 -14.32 3.01 22.56
CA HIS A 312 -14.33 4.12 23.50
C HIS A 312 -13.74 5.37 22.87
N ARG A 313 -14.29 6.54 23.17
CA ARG A 313 -13.73 7.81 22.68
C ARG A 313 -12.32 8.01 23.25
N VAL A 314 -11.46 8.62 22.44
CA VAL A 314 -10.11 9.01 22.88
C VAL A 314 -10.13 10.29 23.70
N SER A 315 -11.07 11.21 23.42
CA SER A 315 -11.17 12.50 24.11
C SER A 315 -11.69 12.37 25.53
N GLU A 316 -11.05 13.08 26.45
CA GLU A 316 -11.58 13.41 27.77
C GLU A 316 -12.26 14.80 27.73
N ASP A 317 -13.20 15.03 28.65
CA ASP A 317 -13.90 16.31 28.73
C ASP A 317 -12.90 17.45 29.04
N GLY A 318 -12.97 18.52 28.24
CA GLY A 318 -12.11 19.70 28.38
C GLY A 318 -10.80 19.68 27.59
N GLN A 319 -10.47 18.60 26.87
CA GLN A 319 -9.31 18.59 25.98
C GLN A 319 -9.59 19.34 24.67
N GLU A 320 -8.54 20.03 24.15
CA GLU A 320 -8.59 20.60 22.80
C GLU A 320 -8.78 19.49 21.76
N LYS A 321 -9.74 19.67 20.89
CA LYS A 321 -10.05 18.69 19.82
C LYS A 321 -9.03 18.72 18.72
N VAL A 322 -8.50 17.56 18.43
CA VAL A 322 -7.56 17.29 17.33
C VAL A 322 -8.25 16.40 16.29
N ASN A 323 -8.63 17.00 15.15
CA ASN A 323 -9.12 16.24 14.00
C ASN A 323 -7.95 15.96 13.03
N ALA A 324 -7.63 14.70 12.82
CA ALA A 324 -6.47 14.30 12.04
C ALA A 324 -6.57 14.75 10.57
N GLN A 325 -7.73 14.63 9.93
CA GLN A 325 -7.88 14.99 8.51
C GLN A 325 -7.71 16.48 8.28
N GLN A 326 -8.19 17.32 9.20
CA GLN A 326 -7.95 18.76 9.15
C GLN A 326 -6.49 19.11 9.39
N LYS A 327 -5.84 18.48 10.37
CA LYS A 327 -4.40 18.71 10.64
C LYS A 327 -3.52 18.25 9.48
N ILE A 328 -3.82 17.09 8.85
CA ILE A 328 -3.09 16.61 7.67
C ILE A 328 -3.24 17.62 6.51
N TYR A 329 -4.44 18.16 6.29
CA TYR A 329 -4.65 19.19 5.28
C TYR A 329 -3.79 20.44 5.54
N GLN A 330 -3.77 20.94 6.77
CA GLN A 330 -2.94 22.09 7.18
C GLN A 330 -1.44 21.79 7.02
N TYR A 331 -1.01 20.60 7.47
CA TYR A 331 0.37 20.12 7.33
C TYR A 331 0.83 20.11 5.87
N LEU A 332 0.01 19.57 4.97
CA LEU A 332 0.34 19.52 3.53
C LEU A 332 0.32 20.91 2.88
N GLN A 333 -0.54 21.84 3.34
CA GLN A 333 -0.52 23.22 2.87
C GLN A 333 0.75 23.98 3.30
N SER A 334 1.25 23.75 4.51
CA SER A 334 2.45 24.41 5.01
C SER A 334 3.75 23.98 4.32
N ARG A 335 3.70 22.90 3.53
CA ARG A 335 4.85 22.35 2.77
C ARG A 335 4.90 22.79 1.31
N LYS A 336 3.91 23.54 0.85
CA LYS A 336 3.90 24.15 -0.49
C LYS A 336 4.74 25.41 -0.49
#